data_5bc0e139f01ae5a83f0846fc08ce36ae
#
_entry.id   5bc0e139f01ae5a83f0846fc08ce36ae
#
_cell.length_a   1.000
_cell.length_b   1.000
_cell.length_c   1.000
_cell.angle_alpha   90.00
_cell.angle_beta   90.00
_cell.angle_gamma   90.00
#
_symmetry.space_group_name_H-M   'P 1'
#
loop_
_entity.id
_entity.type
_entity.pdbx_description
1 polymer ?
#
loop_
_entity_poly.entity_id
_entity_poly.type
_entity_poly.pdbx_seq_one_letter_code
_entity_poly.pdbx_strand_id
1 'polypeptide(L)'
;MGRVGYFFLYLLLTLVAVFQIFPVIWLFLFSLKDNREIFSGSPFAWPAELRWENYAKVWESGIGVYFWNSIWITGIAIILTVLLASMATFAISRMRWKLSKLVLGLFMVGLMITIHSAIIPLFSMFLNINLIDNPWSIVITYTAYNLPITMMILLGFYYTLPVEIEEAAIIDGCSVHRMFFQVILPMTLPVMSTTVIINMIYNWNEFVFVNTFISSDKYKTLTVGIQNFIGQYMTDWGAIGATLIISILPILLAFVFFSNKVVEGISSSAVKG
;
A
#
# COMPACT_ATOMS: atom_id res chain seq x y z
N MET A 1 -17.62 -32.15 -6.38
CA MET A 1 -18.84 -31.33 -6.54
C MET A 1 -19.49 -31.68 -7.87
N GLY A 2 -20.84 -31.91 -7.89
CA GLY A 2 -21.56 -32.13 -9.15
C GLY A 2 -21.78 -30.83 -9.94
N ARG A 3 -22.18 -30.92 -11.22
CA ARG A 3 -22.45 -29.75 -12.09
C ARG A 3 -23.34 -28.68 -11.44
N VAL A 4 -24.32 -29.10 -10.63
CA VAL A 4 -25.23 -28.23 -9.89
C VAL A 4 -24.48 -27.43 -8.81
N GLY A 5 -23.50 -28.03 -8.11
CA GLY A 5 -22.70 -27.33 -7.12
C GLY A 5 -21.80 -26.24 -7.74
N TYR A 6 -21.22 -26.50 -8.90
CA TYR A 6 -20.47 -25.47 -9.62
C TYR A 6 -21.35 -24.31 -10.11
N PHE A 7 -22.59 -24.60 -10.54
CA PHE A 7 -23.53 -23.54 -10.94
C PHE A 7 -23.82 -22.58 -9.78
N PHE A 8 -24.14 -23.09 -8.61
CA PHE A 8 -24.40 -22.26 -7.43
C PHE A 8 -23.13 -21.49 -6.97
N LEU A 9 -21.95 -22.12 -7.06
CA LEU A 9 -20.69 -21.47 -6.75
C LEU A 9 -20.42 -20.28 -7.70
N TYR A 10 -20.55 -20.49 -9.01
CA TYR A 10 -20.35 -19.41 -9.98
C TYR A 10 -21.41 -18.31 -9.83
N LEU A 11 -22.67 -18.66 -9.57
CA LEU A 11 -23.72 -17.68 -9.32
C LEU A 11 -23.37 -16.82 -8.09
N LEU A 12 -22.96 -17.44 -6.99
CA LEU A 12 -22.56 -16.74 -5.78
C LEU A 12 -21.35 -15.83 -6.02
N LEU A 13 -20.31 -16.33 -6.69
CA LEU A 13 -19.13 -15.55 -7.01
C LEU A 13 -19.45 -14.35 -7.92
N THR A 14 -20.35 -14.53 -8.89
CA THR A 14 -20.80 -13.45 -9.76
C THR A 14 -21.59 -12.39 -8.98
N LEU A 15 -22.49 -12.80 -8.08
CA LEU A 15 -23.22 -11.86 -7.22
C LEU A 15 -22.26 -11.05 -6.32
N VAL A 16 -21.28 -11.72 -5.71
CA VAL A 16 -20.25 -11.06 -4.89
C VAL A 16 -19.44 -10.07 -5.74
N ALA A 17 -19.02 -10.46 -6.95
CA ALA A 17 -18.27 -9.58 -7.85
C ALA A 17 -19.08 -8.35 -8.25
N VAL A 18 -20.35 -8.51 -8.63
CA VAL A 18 -21.24 -7.38 -8.96
C VAL A 18 -21.39 -6.44 -7.75
N PHE A 19 -21.61 -7.00 -6.56
CA PHE A 19 -21.75 -6.21 -5.34
C PHE A 19 -20.48 -5.43 -5.00
N GLN A 20 -19.29 -5.99 -5.22
CA GLN A 20 -18.01 -5.32 -4.98
C GLN A 20 -17.65 -4.25 -6.03
N ILE A 21 -18.07 -4.44 -7.28
CA ILE A 21 -17.82 -3.45 -8.37
C ILE A 21 -18.81 -2.28 -8.26
N PHE A 22 -20.00 -2.50 -7.72
CA PHE A 22 -21.05 -1.48 -7.62
C PHE A 22 -20.59 -0.17 -6.99
N PRO A 23 -19.89 -0.12 -5.82
CA PRO A 23 -19.43 1.13 -5.22
C PRO A 23 -18.47 1.93 -6.12
N VAL A 24 -17.65 1.25 -6.92
CA VAL A 24 -16.72 1.90 -7.86
C VAL A 24 -17.48 2.55 -9.02
N ILE A 25 -18.46 1.84 -9.59
CA ILE A 25 -19.34 2.39 -10.62
C ILE A 25 -20.15 3.57 -10.07
N TRP A 26 -20.69 3.41 -8.87
CA TRP A 26 -21.43 4.48 -8.21
C TRP A 26 -20.57 5.72 -7.98
N LEU A 27 -19.34 5.55 -7.49
CA LEU A 27 -18.40 6.64 -7.28
C LEU A 27 -18.03 7.33 -8.61
N PHE A 28 -17.88 6.56 -9.68
CA PHE A 28 -17.64 7.12 -11.02
C PHE A 28 -18.82 7.97 -11.49
N LEU A 29 -20.06 7.49 -11.36
CA LEU A 29 -21.25 8.28 -11.67
C LEU A 29 -21.38 9.51 -10.77
N PHE A 30 -21.07 9.37 -9.49
CA PHE A 30 -21.05 10.45 -8.51
C PHE A 30 -20.06 11.57 -8.91
N SER A 31 -18.87 11.21 -9.39
CA SER A 31 -17.85 12.17 -9.83
C SER A 31 -18.25 13.00 -11.05
N LEU A 32 -19.28 12.56 -11.78
CA LEU A 32 -19.82 13.25 -12.97
C LEU A 32 -21.06 14.10 -12.68
N LYS A 33 -21.44 14.26 -11.40
CA LYS A 33 -22.58 15.07 -10.96
C LYS A 33 -22.13 16.41 -10.41
N ASP A 34 -23.04 17.39 -10.39
CA ASP A 34 -22.88 18.61 -9.62
C ASP A 34 -23.43 18.47 -8.19
N ASN A 35 -23.13 19.44 -7.32
CA ASN A 35 -23.60 19.41 -5.94
C ASN A 35 -25.14 19.40 -5.83
N ARG A 36 -25.87 20.09 -6.72
CA ARG A 36 -27.32 20.14 -6.66
C ARG A 36 -27.91 18.75 -6.97
N GLU A 37 -27.42 18.11 -8.00
CA GLU A 37 -27.86 16.79 -8.40
C GLU A 37 -27.52 15.73 -7.33
N ILE A 38 -26.35 15.82 -6.69
CA ILE A 38 -25.94 14.92 -5.62
C ILE A 38 -26.91 14.98 -4.43
N PHE A 39 -27.38 16.16 -4.04
CA PHE A 39 -28.21 16.33 -2.85
C PHE A 39 -29.72 16.36 -3.11
N SER A 40 -30.16 16.69 -4.33
CA SER A 40 -31.60 16.78 -4.66
C SER A 40 -32.13 15.55 -5.35
N GLY A 41 -31.26 14.73 -5.94
CA GLY A 41 -31.62 13.54 -6.71
C GLY A 41 -31.53 12.22 -5.92
N SER A 42 -31.93 11.14 -6.57
CA SER A 42 -31.63 9.81 -6.05
C SER A 42 -30.11 9.56 -6.11
N PRO A 43 -29.49 9.03 -5.02
CA PRO A 43 -28.07 8.71 -5.00
C PRO A 43 -27.62 7.77 -6.14
N PHE A 44 -28.56 6.96 -6.65
CA PHE A 44 -28.32 5.95 -7.69
C PHE A 44 -28.78 6.40 -9.10
N ALA A 45 -29.36 7.62 -9.23
CA ALA A 45 -29.76 8.13 -10.53
C ALA A 45 -28.54 8.36 -11.44
N TRP A 46 -28.71 8.15 -12.73
CA TRP A 46 -27.73 8.56 -13.73
C TRP A 46 -27.59 10.08 -13.73
N PRO A 47 -26.36 10.61 -13.98
CA PRO A 47 -26.15 12.05 -14.15
C PRO A 47 -27.08 12.60 -15.25
N ALA A 48 -27.78 13.71 -14.96
CA ALA A 48 -28.58 14.39 -15.98
C ALA A 48 -27.68 14.99 -17.07
N GLU A 49 -26.54 15.51 -16.65
CA GLU A 49 -25.44 15.96 -17.51
C GLU A 49 -24.12 15.40 -17.01
N LEU A 50 -23.27 14.92 -17.92
CA LEU A 50 -21.96 14.39 -17.56
C LEU A 50 -20.98 15.56 -17.31
N ARG A 51 -20.67 15.85 -16.05
CA ARG A 51 -19.81 16.97 -15.64
C ARG A 51 -18.32 16.59 -15.68
N TRP A 52 -17.77 16.43 -16.89
CA TRP A 52 -16.32 16.23 -17.05
C TRP A 52 -15.49 17.40 -16.54
N GLU A 53 -16.08 18.55 -16.37
CA GLU A 53 -15.49 19.74 -15.76
C GLU A 53 -14.93 19.46 -14.35
N ASN A 54 -15.52 18.52 -13.60
CA ASN A 54 -15.02 18.14 -12.29
C ASN A 54 -13.57 17.61 -12.37
N TYR A 55 -13.26 16.83 -13.40
CA TYR A 55 -11.89 16.35 -13.63
C TYR A 55 -10.94 17.47 -14.08
N ALA A 56 -11.41 18.40 -14.90
CA ALA A 56 -10.63 19.58 -15.31
C ALA A 56 -10.28 20.44 -14.09
N LYS A 57 -11.29 20.78 -13.25
CA LYS A 57 -11.07 21.50 -11.98
C LYS A 57 -10.06 20.82 -11.06
N VAL A 58 -10.17 19.50 -10.93
CA VAL A 58 -9.23 18.71 -10.12
C VAL A 58 -7.81 18.86 -10.65
N TRP A 59 -7.63 18.82 -11.97
CA TRP A 59 -6.30 18.96 -12.57
C TRP A 59 -5.75 20.39 -12.42
N GLU A 60 -6.57 21.41 -12.63
CA GLU A 60 -6.22 22.82 -12.46
C GLU A 60 -5.93 23.18 -11.01
N SER A 61 -6.50 22.48 -10.03
CA SER A 61 -6.22 22.69 -8.61
C SER A 61 -4.81 22.28 -8.16
N GLY A 62 -3.99 21.73 -9.06
CA GLY A 62 -2.64 21.26 -8.77
C GLY A 62 -2.57 19.83 -8.23
N ILE A 63 -3.67 19.06 -8.30
CA ILE A 63 -3.72 17.68 -7.80
C ILE A 63 -2.66 16.77 -8.46
N GLY A 64 -2.22 17.11 -9.67
CA GLY A 64 -1.15 16.39 -10.36
C GLY A 64 0.17 16.35 -9.57
N VAL A 65 0.50 17.42 -8.84
CA VAL A 65 1.67 17.46 -7.95
C VAL A 65 1.49 16.48 -6.80
N TYR A 66 0.31 16.47 -6.16
CA TYR A 66 0.01 15.57 -5.05
C TYR A 66 -0.03 14.11 -5.47
N PHE A 67 -0.59 13.84 -6.66
CA PHE A 67 -0.58 12.50 -7.27
C PHE A 67 0.85 11.99 -7.48
N TRP A 68 1.72 12.84 -8.03
CA TRP A 68 3.12 12.49 -8.26
C TRP A 68 3.89 12.29 -6.96
N ASN A 69 3.64 13.15 -5.96
CA ASN A 69 4.18 12.99 -4.62
C ASN A 69 3.76 11.64 -4.00
N SER A 70 2.49 11.27 -4.11
CA SER A 70 2.00 9.98 -3.63
C SER A 70 2.73 8.81 -4.28
N ILE A 71 2.96 8.86 -5.59
CA ILE A 71 3.68 7.80 -6.33
C ILE A 71 5.10 7.63 -5.82
N TRP A 72 5.90 8.72 -5.82
CA TRP A 72 7.31 8.57 -5.49
C TRP A 72 7.57 8.36 -4.00
N ILE A 73 6.81 9.01 -3.09
CA ILE A 73 6.93 8.81 -1.64
C ILE A 73 6.58 7.36 -1.29
N THR A 74 5.43 6.88 -1.77
CA THR A 74 5.00 5.49 -1.57
C THR A 74 5.99 4.51 -2.21
N GLY A 75 6.42 4.77 -3.44
CA GLY A 75 7.35 3.91 -4.16
C GLY A 75 8.70 3.75 -3.45
N ILE A 76 9.31 4.86 -3.03
CA ILE A 76 10.59 4.82 -2.29
C ILE A 76 10.40 4.12 -0.95
N ALA A 77 9.34 4.44 -0.20
CA ALA A 77 9.07 3.79 1.07
C ALA A 77 8.90 2.27 0.92
N ILE A 78 8.19 1.80 -0.11
CA ILE A 78 8.03 0.37 -0.39
C ILE A 78 9.38 -0.28 -0.72
N ILE A 79 10.17 0.32 -1.60
CA ILE A 79 11.49 -0.21 -1.97
C ILE A 79 12.37 -0.37 -0.74
N LEU A 80 12.47 0.68 0.09
CA LEU A 80 13.24 0.65 1.33
C LEU A 80 12.70 -0.40 2.31
N THR A 81 11.39 -0.44 2.52
CA THR A 81 10.76 -1.40 3.43
C THR A 81 11.04 -2.83 3.01
N VAL A 82 10.79 -3.16 1.74
CA VAL A 82 10.93 -4.54 1.24
C VAL A 82 12.39 -4.97 1.25
N LEU A 83 13.30 -4.09 0.85
CA LEU A 83 14.73 -4.38 0.86
C LEU A 83 15.25 -4.59 2.29
N LEU A 84 14.98 -3.66 3.21
CA LEU A 84 15.42 -3.75 4.60
C LEU A 84 14.79 -4.94 5.32
N ALA A 85 13.49 -5.19 5.11
CA ALA A 85 12.81 -6.33 5.67
C ALA A 85 13.38 -7.65 5.16
N SER A 86 13.67 -7.76 3.85
CA SER A 86 14.29 -8.96 3.28
C SER A 86 15.68 -9.22 3.87
N MET A 87 16.52 -8.18 3.98
CA MET A 87 17.84 -8.29 4.59
C MET A 87 17.76 -8.69 6.07
N ALA A 88 16.86 -8.04 6.83
CA ALA A 88 16.64 -8.35 8.24
C ALA A 88 16.11 -9.79 8.42
N THR A 89 15.15 -10.21 7.60
CA THR A 89 14.60 -11.57 7.62
C THR A 89 15.67 -12.62 7.31
N PHE A 90 16.50 -12.38 6.29
CA PHE A 90 17.61 -13.25 5.95
C PHE A 90 18.60 -13.37 7.11
N ALA A 91 19.01 -12.23 7.69
CA ALA A 91 19.93 -12.23 8.82
C ALA A 91 19.36 -12.95 10.05
N ILE A 92 18.08 -12.77 10.36
CA ILE A 92 17.43 -13.37 11.54
C ILE A 92 17.18 -14.87 11.34
N SER A 93 16.73 -15.29 10.16
CA SER A 93 16.31 -16.68 9.92
C SER A 93 17.45 -17.62 9.53
N ARG A 94 18.47 -17.09 8.83
CA ARG A 94 19.53 -17.91 8.19
C ARG A 94 20.92 -17.70 8.80
N MET A 95 21.22 -16.51 9.27
CA MET A 95 22.50 -16.27 9.93
C MET A 95 22.38 -16.61 11.43
N ARG A 96 23.15 -17.60 11.89
CA ARG A 96 23.17 -18.04 13.31
C ARG A 96 23.96 -17.04 14.16
N TRP A 97 23.29 -16.04 14.74
CA TRP A 97 23.92 -15.04 15.62
C TRP A 97 23.14 -14.89 16.94
N LYS A 98 23.85 -14.49 17.99
CA LYS A 98 23.35 -14.56 19.37
C LYS A 98 22.11 -13.67 19.64
N LEU A 99 21.99 -12.54 18.96
CA LEU A 99 20.92 -11.56 19.17
C LEU A 99 19.73 -11.72 18.23
N SER A 100 19.70 -12.71 17.33
CA SER A 100 18.63 -12.89 16.33
C SER A 100 17.24 -12.94 16.96
N LYS A 101 17.09 -13.70 18.08
CA LYS A 101 15.79 -13.82 18.78
C LYS A 101 15.37 -12.50 19.45
N LEU A 102 16.34 -11.74 20.02
CA LEU A 102 16.07 -10.44 20.63
C LEU A 102 15.60 -9.44 19.58
N VAL A 103 16.32 -9.35 18.45
CA VAL A 103 15.96 -8.45 17.35
C VAL A 103 14.60 -8.82 16.77
N LEU A 104 14.33 -10.12 16.55
CA LEU A 104 12.99 -10.56 16.14
C LEU A 104 11.93 -10.12 17.16
N GLY A 105 12.18 -10.31 18.45
CA GLY A 105 11.29 -9.86 19.53
C GLY A 105 11.00 -8.36 19.49
N LEU A 106 12.01 -7.53 19.21
CA LEU A 106 11.83 -6.08 19.05
C LEU A 106 10.92 -5.72 17.88
N PHE A 107 11.08 -6.39 16.74
CA PHE A 107 10.15 -6.20 15.60
C PHE A 107 8.72 -6.66 15.93
N MET A 108 8.57 -7.77 16.68
CA MET A 108 7.24 -8.23 17.14
C MET A 108 6.56 -7.21 18.06
N VAL A 109 7.32 -6.60 18.99
CA VAL A 109 6.80 -5.50 19.83
C VAL A 109 6.39 -4.30 18.97
N GLY A 110 7.16 -4.00 17.90
CA GLY A 110 6.82 -2.94 16.94
C GLY A 110 5.44 -3.11 16.29
N LEU A 111 4.99 -4.35 16.06
CA LEU A 111 3.63 -4.62 15.55
C LEU A 111 2.51 -4.29 16.54
N MET A 112 2.82 -4.26 17.83
CA MET A 112 1.83 -3.97 18.86
C MET A 112 1.61 -2.47 19.06
N ILE A 113 2.52 -1.64 18.57
CA ILE A 113 2.42 -0.18 18.69
C ILE A 113 1.48 0.35 17.64
N THR A 114 0.39 0.98 18.06
CA THR A 114 -0.55 1.65 17.14
C THR A 114 0.15 2.82 16.46
N ILE A 115 0.10 2.87 15.13
CA ILE A 115 0.79 3.89 14.31
C ILE A 115 0.50 5.32 14.78
N HIS A 116 -0.76 5.62 15.11
CA HIS A 116 -1.19 6.97 15.47
C HIS A 116 -0.73 7.39 16.87
N SER A 117 -0.39 6.47 17.76
CA SER A 117 0.16 6.79 19.07
C SER A 117 1.57 7.40 19.00
N ALA A 118 2.28 7.16 17.89
CA ALA A 118 3.63 7.66 17.67
C ALA A 118 3.68 9.07 17.01
N ILE A 119 2.54 9.68 16.67
CA ILE A 119 2.51 10.97 15.94
C ILE A 119 3.23 12.07 16.71
N ILE A 120 2.89 12.28 17.98
CA ILE A 120 3.47 13.35 18.80
C ILE A 120 4.98 13.14 19.01
N PRO A 121 5.47 11.98 19.44
CA PRO A 121 6.91 11.78 19.60
C PRO A 121 7.67 11.85 18.28
N LEU A 122 7.12 11.35 17.16
CA LEU A 122 7.73 11.48 15.84
C LEU A 122 7.79 12.94 15.37
N PHE A 123 6.70 13.70 15.56
CA PHE A 123 6.69 15.14 15.27
C PHE A 123 7.79 15.88 16.01
N SER A 124 7.91 15.66 17.33
CA SER A 124 8.95 16.28 18.15
C SER A 124 10.36 15.87 17.70
N MET A 125 10.56 14.60 17.36
CA MET A 125 11.84 14.12 16.86
C MET A 125 12.20 14.77 15.52
N PHE A 126 11.26 14.82 14.56
CA PHE A 126 11.50 15.43 13.26
C PHE A 126 11.67 16.95 13.33
N LEU A 127 11.00 17.62 14.28
CA LEU A 127 11.19 19.04 14.53
C LEU A 127 12.64 19.32 14.98
N ASN A 128 13.17 18.52 15.93
CA ASN A 128 14.51 18.68 16.45
C ASN A 128 15.62 18.48 15.41
N ILE A 129 15.37 17.67 14.39
CA ILE A 129 16.33 17.42 13.31
C ILE A 129 16.00 18.19 12.01
N ASN A 130 15.08 19.17 12.07
CA ASN A 130 14.64 19.98 10.93
C ASN A 130 14.12 19.16 9.74
N LEU A 131 13.39 18.07 10.02
CA LEU A 131 12.81 17.19 9.00
C LEU A 131 11.29 17.37 8.84
N ILE A 132 10.66 18.32 9.55
CA ILE A 132 9.29 18.74 9.33
C ILE A 132 9.21 19.50 8.00
N ASP A 133 8.07 19.41 7.34
CA ASP A 133 7.82 19.94 5.99
C ASP A 133 8.79 19.43 4.92
N ASN A 134 9.25 18.19 5.11
CA ASN A 134 10.14 17.49 4.21
C ASN A 134 9.57 16.09 3.89
N PRO A 135 9.44 15.68 2.63
CA PRO A 135 8.86 14.38 2.28
C PRO A 135 9.62 13.17 2.83
N TRP A 136 10.90 13.33 3.16
CA TRP A 136 11.66 12.26 3.80
C TRP A 136 11.14 11.91 5.20
N SER A 137 10.47 12.83 5.91
CA SER A 137 9.79 12.48 7.17
C SER A 137 8.73 11.42 6.94
N ILE A 138 7.99 11.50 5.83
CA ILE A 138 6.97 10.54 5.46
C ILE A 138 7.59 9.22 5.00
N VAL A 139 8.60 9.27 4.13
CA VAL A 139 9.30 8.06 3.64
C VAL A 139 9.87 7.25 4.80
N ILE A 140 10.54 7.91 5.75
CA ILE A 140 11.13 7.24 6.94
C ILE A 140 10.03 6.64 7.80
N THR A 141 8.96 7.39 8.05
CA THR A 141 7.82 6.92 8.87
C THR A 141 7.17 5.69 8.25
N TYR A 142 6.86 5.73 6.95
CA TYR A 142 6.25 4.61 6.24
C TYR A 142 7.16 3.39 6.23
N THR A 143 8.46 3.59 5.96
CA THR A 143 9.45 2.51 5.99
C THR A 143 9.52 1.85 7.35
N ALA A 144 9.70 2.64 8.40
CA ALA A 144 9.84 2.13 9.76
C ALA A 144 8.60 1.37 10.24
N TYR A 145 7.41 1.93 9.95
CA TYR A 145 6.16 1.34 10.38
C TYR A 145 5.81 0.03 9.67
N ASN A 146 6.04 -0.04 8.35
CA ASN A 146 5.72 -1.23 7.58
C ASN A 146 6.79 -2.33 7.68
N LEU A 147 7.96 -2.04 8.21
CA LEU A 147 9.07 -2.97 8.29
C LEU A 147 8.74 -4.22 9.12
N PRO A 148 8.12 -4.13 10.33
CA PRO A 148 7.78 -5.30 11.12
C PRO A 148 6.81 -6.26 10.43
N ILE A 149 5.73 -5.75 9.84
CA ILE A 149 4.72 -6.60 9.17
C ILE A 149 5.30 -7.25 7.92
N THR A 150 6.08 -6.49 7.13
CA THR A 150 6.75 -7.00 5.93
C THR A 150 7.72 -8.10 6.30
N MET A 151 8.53 -7.89 7.35
CA MET A 151 9.46 -8.89 7.85
C MET A 151 8.75 -10.17 8.31
N MET A 152 7.62 -10.06 9.01
CA MET A 152 6.84 -11.23 9.46
C MET A 152 6.30 -12.07 8.30
N ILE A 153 5.78 -11.41 7.26
CA ILE A 153 5.30 -12.12 6.06
C ILE A 153 6.46 -12.83 5.35
N LEU A 154 7.59 -12.14 5.18
CA LEU A 154 8.79 -12.72 4.57
C LEU A 154 9.34 -13.86 5.41
N LEU A 155 9.37 -13.74 6.74
CA LEU A 155 9.88 -14.76 7.64
C LEU A 155 9.12 -16.08 7.51
N GLY A 156 7.78 -16.00 7.42
CA GLY A 156 6.94 -17.17 7.17
C GLY A 156 7.33 -17.90 5.88
N PHE A 157 7.62 -17.16 4.82
CA PHE A 157 8.05 -17.76 3.55
C PHE A 157 9.48 -18.30 3.62
N TYR A 158 10.43 -17.58 4.26
CA TYR A 158 11.82 -18.04 4.40
C TYR A 158 11.90 -19.41 5.11
N TYR A 159 11.04 -19.67 6.07
CA TYR A 159 10.99 -20.99 6.72
C TYR A 159 10.53 -22.14 5.78
N THR A 160 9.91 -21.83 4.66
CA THR A 160 9.54 -22.84 3.66
C THR A 160 10.64 -23.16 2.67
N LEU A 161 11.67 -22.32 2.56
CA LEU A 161 12.79 -22.52 1.66
C LEU A 161 13.71 -23.61 2.20
N PRO A 162 14.08 -24.63 1.37
CA PRO A 162 15.03 -25.66 1.76
C PRO A 162 16.42 -25.08 2.08
N VAL A 163 17.03 -25.52 3.17
CA VAL A 163 18.36 -25.08 3.60
C VAL A 163 19.45 -25.57 2.63
N GLU A 164 19.20 -26.67 1.94
CA GLU A 164 20.08 -27.31 0.96
C GLU A 164 20.46 -26.34 -0.19
N ILE A 165 19.62 -25.38 -0.52
CA ILE A 165 19.91 -24.36 -1.53
C ILE A 165 21.07 -23.45 -1.08
N GLU A 166 21.09 -23.11 0.20
CA GLU A 166 22.13 -22.26 0.80
C GLU A 166 23.42 -23.06 0.96
N GLU A 167 23.33 -24.33 1.36
CA GLU A 167 24.47 -25.24 1.47
C GLU A 167 25.14 -25.45 0.09
N ALA A 168 24.34 -25.64 -0.97
CA ALA A 168 24.85 -25.75 -2.34
C ALA A 168 25.56 -24.44 -2.77
N ALA A 169 24.97 -23.27 -2.49
CA ALA A 169 25.58 -22.00 -2.79
C ALA A 169 26.91 -21.78 -2.06
N ILE A 170 27.02 -22.26 -0.82
CA ILE A 170 28.29 -22.21 -0.05
C ILE A 170 29.34 -23.14 -0.67
N ILE A 171 28.96 -24.35 -1.08
CA ILE A 171 29.86 -25.31 -1.77
C ILE A 171 30.39 -24.70 -3.06
N ASP A 172 29.54 -23.96 -3.82
CA ASP A 172 29.91 -23.24 -5.03
C ASP A 172 30.75 -21.99 -4.77
N GLY A 173 31.12 -21.69 -3.51
CA GLY A 173 31.98 -20.57 -3.13
C GLY A 173 31.28 -19.21 -3.13
N CYS A 174 29.93 -19.18 -3.05
CA CYS A 174 29.18 -17.93 -2.96
C CYS A 174 29.43 -17.21 -1.62
N SER A 175 29.76 -15.91 -1.67
CA SER A 175 29.75 -15.08 -0.48
C SER A 175 28.31 -14.85 0.01
N VAL A 176 28.14 -14.51 1.29
CA VAL A 176 26.82 -14.24 1.91
C VAL A 176 26.04 -13.18 1.12
N HIS A 177 26.68 -12.11 0.65
CA HIS A 177 26.04 -11.09 -0.18
C HIS A 177 25.57 -11.65 -1.53
N ARG A 178 26.40 -12.44 -2.19
CA ARG A 178 26.03 -13.06 -3.48
C ARG A 178 24.90 -14.06 -3.28
N MET A 179 24.94 -14.87 -2.24
CA MET A 179 23.88 -15.79 -1.87
C MET A 179 22.55 -15.07 -1.63
N PHE A 180 22.58 -13.95 -0.86
CA PHE A 180 21.37 -13.17 -0.63
C PHE A 180 20.80 -12.59 -1.92
N PHE A 181 21.58 -11.80 -2.70
CA PHE A 181 21.06 -11.07 -3.85
C PHE A 181 20.80 -11.95 -5.08
N GLN A 182 21.58 -13.02 -5.30
CA GLN A 182 21.50 -13.83 -6.51
C GLN A 182 20.72 -15.13 -6.34
N VAL A 183 20.56 -15.62 -5.11
CA VAL A 183 19.85 -16.88 -4.85
C VAL A 183 18.57 -16.64 -4.05
N ILE A 184 18.68 -16.13 -2.83
CA ILE A 184 17.55 -16.05 -1.92
C ILE A 184 16.55 -14.95 -2.33
N LEU A 185 17.02 -13.76 -2.62
CA LEU A 185 16.15 -12.61 -2.97
C LEU A 185 15.28 -12.90 -4.21
N PRO A 186 15.80 -13.46 -5.33
CA PRO A 186 14.97 -13.85 -6.46
C PRO A 186 13.91 -14.91 -6.14
N MET A 187 14.23 -15.88 -5.28
CA MET A 187 13.27 -16.89 -4.86
C MET A 187 12.13 -16.33 -4.01
N THR A 188 12.35 -15.21 -3.33
CA THR A 188 11.34 -14.56 -2.49
C THR A 188 10.47 -13.56 -3.25
N LEU A 189 10.71 -13.31 -4.55
CA LEU A 189 9.92 -12.37 -5.35
C LEU A 189 8.40 -12.61 -5.30
N PRO A 190 7.86 -13.83 -5.29
CA PRO A 190 6.42 -14.04 -5.19
C PRO A 190 5.83 -13.46 -3.91
N VAL A 191 6.44 -13.75 -2.75
CA VAL A 191 5.96 -13.23 -1.45
C VAL A 191 6.26 -11.74 -1.30
N MET A 192 7.38 -11.24 -1.85
CA MET A 192 7.67 -9.80 -1.88
C MET A 192 6.59 -9.04 -2.64
N SER A 193 6.05 -9.59 -3.72
CA SER A 193 4.94 -8.96 -4.47
C SER A 193 3.70 -8.79 -3.58
N THR A 194 3.41 -9.75 -2.70
CA THR A 194 2.33 -9.62 -1.71
C THR A 194 2.61 -8.47 -0.73
N THR A 195 3.84 -8.38 -0.22
CA THR A 195 4.20 -7.30 0.71
C THR A 195 4.18 -5.92 0.04
N VAL A 196 4.56 -5.83 -1.24
CA VAL A 196 4.46 -4.59 -2.04
C VAL A 196 3.02 -4.09 -2.10
N ILE A 197 2.06 -4.97 -2.41
CA ILE A 197 0.63 -4.58 -2.47
C ILE A 197 0.12 -4.13 -1.09
N ILE A 198 0.44 -4.87 -0.04
CA ILE A 198 0.02 -4.52 1.32
C ILE A 198 0.58 -3.14 1.70
N ASN A 199 1.89 -2.92 1.53
CA ASN A 199 2.53 -1.65 1.82
C ASN A 199 1.98 -0.51 0.94
N MET A 200 1.67 -0.79 -0.32
CA MET A 200 1.07 0.19 -1.21
C MET A 200 -0.31 0.64 -0.70
N ILE A 201 -1.17 -0.30 -0.29
CA ILE A 201 -2.49 0.02 0.25
C ILE A 201 -2.36 0.89 1.51
N TYR A 202 -1.48 0.54 2.43
CA TYR A 202 -1.28 1.31 3.66
C TYR A 202 -0.73 2.72 3.38
N ASN A 203 0.37 2.82 2.63
CA ASN A 203 1.04 4.10 2.39
C ASN A 203 0.22 5.04 1.50
N TRP A 204 -0.48 4.50 0.50
CA TRP A 204 -1.29 5.28 -0.42
C TRP A 204 -2.49 5.93 0.25
N ASN A 205 -3.13 5.23 1.19
CA ASN A 205 -4.31 5.72 1.90
C ASN A 205 -3.96 6.51 3.17
N GLU A 206 -2.68 6.61 3.50
CA GLU A 206 -2.26 7.31 4.71
C GLU A 206 -2.47 8.83 4.54
N PHE A 207 -3.11 9.42 5.53
CA PHE A 207 -3.49 10.82 5.55
C PHE A 207 -2.89 11.56 6.74
N VAL A 208 -2.86 10.91 7.91
CA VAL A 208 -2.65 11.61 9.19
C VAL A 208 -1.22 12.11 9.35
N PHE A 209 -0.22 11.30 8.99
CA PHE A 209 1.18 11.71 9.05
C PHE A 209 1.49 12.81 8.04
N VAL A 210 1.01 12.66 6.81
CA VAL A 210 1.22 13.69 5.79
C VAL A 210 0.58 15.00 6.20
N ASN A 211 -0.66 14.97 6.69
CA ASN A 211 -1.37 16.17 7.15
C ASN A 211 -0.73 16.81 8.39
N THR A 212 0.00 16.02 9.20
CA THR A 212 0.66 16.51 10.42
C THR A 212 2.07 17.02 10.16
N PHE A 213 2.84 16.36 9.28
CA PHE A 213 4.26 16.64 9.09
C PHE A 213 4.54 17.55 7.89
N ILE A 214 3.60 17.66 6.94
CA ILE A 214 3.75 18.44 5.71
C ILE A 214 2.78 19.63 5.72
N SER A 215 3.34 20.82 5.68
CA SER A 215 2.56 22.08 5.60
C SER A 215 2.50 22.63 4.19
N SER A 216 3.61 22.52 3.43
CA SER A 216 3.73 23.04 2.07
C SER A 216 2.94 22.24 1.06
N ASP A 217 2.11 22.87 0.25
CA ASP A 217 1.38 22.23 -0.85
C ASP A 217 2.29 21.47 -1.82
N LYS A 218 3.52 21.94 -1.96
CA LYS A 218 4.55 21.30 -2.80
C LYS A 218 4.80 19.82 -2.48
N TYR A 219 4.60 19.41 -1.22
CA TYR A 219 4.98 18.08 -0.73
C TYR A 219 3.79 17.22 -0.26
N LYS A 220 2.58 17.79 -0.28
CA LYS A 220 1.37 17.04 0.08
C LYS A 220 1.12 15.86 -0.85
N THR A 221 0.50 14.82 -0.32
CA THR A 221 0.03 13.65 -1.07
C THR A 221 -1.42 13.83 -1.52
N LEU A 222 -1.85 12.94 -2.40
CA LEU A 222 -3.19 12.99 -3.00
C LEU A 222 -4.31 12.92 -1.95
N THR A 223 -4.16 12.10 -0.91
CA THR A 223 -5.12 11.96 0.18
C THR A 223 -5.34 13.27 0.95
N VAL A 224 -4.28 14.04 1.18
CA VAL A 224 -4.37 15.38 1.79
C VAL A 224 -4.91 16.40 0.80
N GLY A 225 -4.60 16.26 -0.48
CA GLY A 225 -5.07 17.14 -1.54
C GLY A 225 -6.60 17.21 -1.69
N ILE A 226 -7.32 16.14 -1.28
CA ILE A 226 -8.80 16.14 -1.25
C ILE A 226 -9.35 17.29 -0.40
N GLN A 227 -8.64 17.70 0.65
CA GLN A 227 -9.07 18.82 1.51
C GLN A 227 -9.21 20.16 0.77
N ASN A 228 -8.52 20.33 -0.36
CA ASN A 228 -8.61 21.56 -1.16
C ASN A 228 -10.03 21.79 -1.73
N PHE A 229 -10.85 20.73 -1.82
CA PHE A 229 -12.23 20.81 -2.30
C PHE A 229 -13.25 20.97 -1.17
N ILE A 230 -12.79 20.98 0.08
CA ILE A 230 -13.61 21.22 1.27
C ILE A 230 -13.52 22.70 1.62
N GLY A 231 -14.46 23.49 1.12
CA GLY A 231 -14.54 24.93 1.42
C GLY A 231 -15.23 25.22 2.75
N GLN A 232 -14.97 26.41 3.30
CA GLN A 232 -15.57 26.84 4.56
C GLN A 232 -17.10 26.97 4.46
N TYR A 233 -17.63 27.33 3.29
CA TYR A 233 -19.06 27.55 3.07
C TYR A 233 -19.70 26.54 2.11
N MET A 234 -18.90 25.94 1.25
CA MET A 234 -19.39 24.96 0.27
C MET A 234 -18.28 23.97 -0.11
N THR A 235 -18.63 22.69 -0.08
CA THR A 235 -17.76 21.58 -0.51
C THR A 235 -18.08 21.23 -1.96
N ASP A 236 -17.08 21.07 -2.80
CA ASP A 236 -17.24 20.58 -4.18
C ASP A 236 -17.19 19.04 -4.19
N TRP A 237 -18.34 18.42 -4.01
CA TRP A 237 -18.46 16.96 -3.91
C TRP A 237 -18.16 16.24 -5.23
N GLY A 238 -18.47 16.88 -6.37
CA GLY A 238 -18.15 16.35 -7.69
C GLY A 238 -16.63 16.27 -7.90
N ALA A 239 -15.89 17.31 -7.52
CA ALA A 239 -14.43 17.33 -7.56
C ALA A 239 -13.81 16.33 -6.58
N ILE A 240 -14.37 16.15 -5.37
CA ILE A 240 -13.96 15.11 -4.43
C ILE A 240 -14.15 13.73 -5.08
N GLY A 241 -15.32 13.46 -5.67
CA GLY A 241 -15.57 12.20 -6.37
C GLY A 241 -14.56 11.94 -7.50
N ALA A 242 -14.27 12.96 -8.31
CA ALA A 242 -13.27 12.86 -9.39
C ALA A 242 -11.86 12.57 -8.83
N THR A 243 -11.47 13.22 -7.74
CA THR A 243 -10.18 12.96 -7.08
C THR A 243 -10.10 11.54 -6.52
N LEU A 244 -11.18 11.03 -5.93
CA LEU A 244 -11.24 9.67 -5.42
C LEU A 244 -11.12 8.63 -6.56
N ILE A 245 -11.75 8.86 -7.72
CA ILE A 245 -11.58 8.01 -8.90
C ILE A 245 -10.13 7.99 -9.37
N ILE A 246 -9.49 9.17 -9.47
CA ILE A 246 -8.07 9.27 -9.83
C ILE A 246 -7.21 8.50 -8.80
N SER A 247 -7.56 8.59 -7.53
CA SER A 247 -6.85 7.95 -6.41
C SER A 247 -6.94 6.40 -6.44
N ILE A 248 -8.01 5.84 -6.97
CA ILE A 248 -8.17 4.38 -7.06
C ILE A 248 -7.28 3.77 -8.16
N LEU A 249 -7.00 4.51 -9.24
CA LEU A 249 -6.32 3.98 -10.42
C LEU A 249 -4.94 3.34 -10.12
N PRO A 250 -4.02 3.94 -9.36
CA PRO A 250 -2.73 3.34 -9.09
C PRO A 250 -2.81 2.04 -8.29
N ILE A 251 -3.76 1.95 -7.34
CA ILE A 251 -3.98 0.74 -6.55
C ILE A 251 -4.50 -0.39 -7.45
N LEU A 252 -5.46 -0.09 -8.33
CA LEU A 252 -5.99 -1.07 -9.29
C LEU A 252 -4.91 -1.54 -10.25
N LEU A 253 -4.11 -0.63 -10.79
CA LEU A 253 -2.98 -0.97 -11.66
C LEU A 253 -1.98 -1.87 -10.94
N ALA A 254 -1.56 -1.51 -9.74
CA ALA A 254 -0.65 -2.34 -8.96
C ALA A 254 -1.23 -3.73 -8.71
N PHE A 255 -2.53 -3.82 -8.35
CA PHE A 255 -3.18 -5.12 -8.16
C PHE A 255 -3.16 -5.96 -9.43
N VAL A 256 -3.49 -5.39 -10.59
CA VAL A 256 -3.47 -6.11 -11.88
C VAL A 256 -2.06 -6.62 -12.21
N PHE A 257 -1.02 -5.79 -12.02
CA PHE A 257 0.37 -6.18 -12.29
C PHE A 257 0.89 -7.28 -11.35
N PHE A 258 0.49 -7.27 -10.09
CA PHE A 258 1.01 -8.20 -9.09
C PHE A 258 0.06 -9.37 -8.77
N SER A 259 -1.19 -9.38 -9.26
CA SER A 259 -2.21 -10.38 -8.91
C SER A 259 -1.77 -11.82 -9.11
N ASN A 260 -1.14 -12.14 -10.26
CA ASN A 260 -0.67 -13.49 -10.54
C ASN A 260 0.41 -13.95 -9.54
N LYS A 261 1.34 -13.07 -9.18
CA LYS A 261 2.41 -13.37 -8.22
C LYS A 261 1.90 -13.50 -6.79
N VAL A 262 0.85 -12.76 -6.45
CA VAL A 262 0.18 -12.90 -5.14
C VAL A 262 -0.47 -14.27 -5.01
N VAL A 263 -1.17 -14.73 -6.04
CA VAL A 263 -1.79 -16.07 -6.06
C VAL A 263 -0.72 -17.15 -5.92
N GLU A 264 0.41 -17.03 -6.62
CA GLU A 264 1.56 -17.93 -6.47
C GLU A 264 2.15 -17.92 -5.06
N GLY A 265 2.33 -16.72 -4.47
CA GLY A 265 2.88 -16.57 -3.13
C GLY A 265 2.00 -17.15 -2.02
N ILE A 266 0.68 -16.99 -2.13
CA ILE A 266 -0.29 -17.55 -1.16
C ILE A 266 -0.40 -19.07 -1.35
N SER A 267 -0.46 -19.55 -2.58
CA SER A 267 -0.61 -20.98 -2.86
C SER A 267 0.61 -21.80 -2.43
N SER A 268 1.82 -21.24 -2.57
CA SER A 268 3.06 -21.91 -2.14
C SER A 268 3.16 -22.05 -0.62
N SER A 269 2.56 -21.15 0.15
CA SER A 269 2.48 -21.24 1.61
C SER A 269 1.37 -22.19 2.10
N ALA A 270 0.31 -22.40 1.32
CA ALA A 270 -0.86 -23.19 1.70
C ALA A 270 -0.72 -24.70 1.42
N VAL A 271 0.21 -25.13 0.54
CA VAL A 271 0.34 -26.54 0.11
C VAL A 271 1.12 -27.42 1.12
N LYS A 272 1.65 -26.87 2.22
CA LYS A 272 2.37 -27.59 3.27
C LYS A 272 1.65 -27.65 4.62
N GLY A 273 0.32 -27.53 4.62
CA GLY A 273 -0.54 -27.80 5.77
C GLY A 273 -1.18 -29.17 5.68
#